data_aa4593fad55b33b01145bc2624490c4d
#
_entry.id   aa4593fad55b33b01145bc2624490c4d
#
_cell.length_a   1.000
_cell.length_b   1.000
_cell.length_c   1.000
_cell.angle_alpha   90.00
_cell.angle_beta   90.00
_cell.angle_gamma   90.00
#
_symmetry.space_group_name_H-M   'P 1'
#
loop_
_entity.id
_entity.type
_entity.pdbx_description
1 polymer ?
#
loop_
_entity_poly.entity_id
_entity_poly.type
_entity_poly.pdbx_seq_one_letter_code
_entity_poly.pdbx_strand_id
1 'polypeptide(L)'
;MKPKGWLIAALFGRLMASPKQPLIWIIDSNHWERVNLRAVLIERGFEVEGFVSIFRAVVMLYREIVEKPDAIVLEIKNLVYQSQELDELARIGAPVVLLTGVYEGRKLADEHKWTAVLRRPFSIGQVARTVERLVGHGPR
;
A
#
# COMPACT_ATOMS: atom_id res chain seq x y z
N MET A 1 -8.51 -38.45 -0.87
CA MET A 1 -8.67 -38.21 0.58
C MET A 1 -7.34 -37.81 1.18
N LYS A 2 -7.30 -36.69 1.90
CA LYS A 2 -6.06 -36.21 2.52
C LYS A 2 -5.76 -37.04 3.78
N PRO A 3 -4.50 -37.42 4.02
CA PRO A 3 -4.14 -38.18 5.20
C PRO A 3 -4.37 -37.38 6.49
N LYS A 4 -4.71 -38.05 7.57
CA LYS A 4 -4.95 -37.43 8.89
C LYS A 4 -3.77 -36.58 9.37
N GLY A 5 -2.53 -36.98 9.05
CA GLY A 5 -1.33 -36.19 9.40
C GLY A 5 -1.26 -34.86 8.72
N TRP A 6 -1.88 -34.69 7.56
CA TRP A 6 -1.93 -33.40 6.88
C TRP A 6 -2.72 -32.36 7.69
N LEU A 7 -3.83 -32.74 8.28
CA LEU A 7 -4.67 -31.86 9.10
C LEU A 7 -3.90 -31.37 10.33
N ILE A 8 -3.20 -32.28 11.01
CA ILE A 8 -2.37 -31.96 12.18
C ILE A 8 -1.22 -31.01 11.79
N ALA A 9 -0.54 -31.31 10.67
CA ALA A 9 0.54 -30.47 10.16
C ALA A 9 0.04 -29.06 9.78
N ALA A 10 -1.16 -28.96 9.18
CA ALA A 10 -1.75 -27.68 8.83
C ALA A 10 -2.12 -26.85 10.07
N LEU A 11 -2.69 -27.48 11.09
CA LEU A 11 -3.01 -26.81 12.37
C LEU A 11 -1.75 -26.37 13.10
N PHE A 12 -0.75 -27.26 13.17
CA PHE A 12 0.54 -26.92 13.78
C PHE A 12 1.24 -25.79 13.04
N GLY A 13 1.22 -25.81 11.71
CA GLY A 13 1.76 -24.73 10.87
C GLY A 13 1.08 -23.38 11.14
N ARG A 14 -0.24 -23.35 11.33
CA ARG A 14 -0.98 -22.14 11.69
C ARG A 14 -0.58 -21.62 13.07
N LEU A 15 -0.44 -22.48 14.06
CA LEU A 15 -0.05 -22.10 15.42
C LEU A 15 1.38 -21.59 15.49
N MET A 16 2.26 -22.14 14.67
CA MET A 16 3.69 -21.81 14.65
C MET A 16 4.08 -20.81 13.57
N ALA A 17 3.13 -20.45 12.68
CA ALA A 17 3.40 -19.45 11.63
C ALA A 17 3.67 -18.10 12.24
N SER A 18 4.65 -17.37 11.69
CA SER A 18 4.89 -15.97 12.02
C SER A 18 3.65 -15.13 11.70
N PRO A 19 3.36 -14.09 12.48
CA PRO A 19 2.27 -13.19 12.14
C PRO A 19 2.41 -12.70 10.70
N LYS A 20 1.28 -12.57 10.00
CA LYS A 20 1.26 -12.07 8.64
C LYS A 20 1.79 -10.64 8.63
N GLN A 21 2.72 -10.35 7.73
CA GLN A 21 3.26 -9.02 7.54
C GLN A 21 2.19 -8.09 6.99
N PRO A 22 2.13 -6.82 7.44
CA PRO A 22 1.23 -5.86 6.83
C PRO A 22 1.51 -5.71 5.33
N LEU A 23 0.43 -5.63 4.56
CA LEU A 23 0.50 -5.46 3.12
C LEU A 23 0.36 -3.98 2.75
N ILE A 24 1.32 -3.46 2.02
CA ILE A 24 1.33 -2.08 1.53
C ILE A 24 1.17 -2.09 0.02
N TRP A 25 0.24 -1.29 -0.48
CA TRP A 25 0.15 -1.01 -1.90
C TRP A 25 0.94 0.25 -2.21
N ILE A 26 1.71 0.21 -3.29
CA ILE A 26 2.34 1.40 -3.87
C ILE A 26 1.72 1.64 -5.23
N ILE A 27 1.04 2.77 -5.38
CA ILE A 27 0.47 3.19 -6.65
C ILE A 27 1.26 4.38 -7.15
N ASP A 28 2.12 4.15 -8.13
CA ASP A 28 3.07 5.13 -8.63
C ASP A 28 3.38 4.82 -10.09
N SER A 29 3.15 5.79 -10.97
CA SER A 29 3.43 5.62 -12.40
C SER A 29 4.93 5.63 -12.72
N ASN A 30 5.76 6.15 -11.81
CA ASN A 30 7.21 6.15 -11.98
C ASN A 30 7.80 4.80 -11.54
N HIS A 31 8.38 4.11 -12.51
CA HIS A 31 8.96 2.78 -12.27
C HIS A 31 10.05 2.79 -11.18
N TRP A 32 10.98 3.73 -11.26
CA TRP A 32 12.11 3.79 -10.34
C TRP A 32 11.70 4.14 -8.92
N GLU A 33 10.81 5.11 -8.77
CA GLU A 33 10.27 5.46 -7.45
C GLU A 33 9.53 4.28 -6.84
N ARG A 34 8.67 3.62 -7.62
CA ARG A 34 7.93 2.44 -7.18
C ARG A 34 8.86 1.31 -6.73
N VAL A 35 9.90 1.01 -7.51
CA VAL A 35 10.87 -0.04 -7.19
C VAL A 35 11.65 0.31 -5.91
N ASN A 36 12.09 1.54 -5.77
CA ASN A 36 12.85 1.98 -4.60
C ASN A 36 11.98 1.97 -3.32
N LEU A 37 10.76 2.45 -3.40
CA LEU A 37 9.81 2.39 -2.28
C LEU A 37 9.54 0.95 -1.88
N ARG A 38 9.33 0.08 -2.86
CA ARG A 38 9.09 -1.34 -2.62
C ARG A 38 10.26 -1.97 -1.86
N ALA A 39 11.47 -1.75 -2.32
CA ALA A 39 12.67 -2.31 -1.71
C ALA A 39 12.81 -1.89 -0.23
N VAL A 40 12.64 -0.60 0.05
CA VAL A 40 12.79 -0.09 1.42
C VAL A 40 11.69 -0.62 2.33
N LEU A 41 10.45 -0.70 1.86
CA LEU A 41 9.35 -1.23 2.66
C LEU A 41 9.51 -2.72 2.94
N ILE A 42 9.99 -3.50 1.97
CA ILE A 42 10.30 -4.93 2.18
C ILE A 42 11.37 -5.09 3.25
N GLU A 43 12.43 -4.29 3.20
CA GLU A 43 13.48 -4.31 4.22
C GLU A 43 12.95 -4.04 5.63
N ARG A 44 11.89 -3.26 5.73
CA ARG A 44 11.26 -2.92 7.01
C ARG A 44 10.21 -3.94 7.47
N GLY A 45 10.06 -5.04 6.76
CA GLY A 45 9.20 -6.14 7.17
C GLY A 45 7.79 -6.10 6.62
N PHE A 46 7.53 -5.32 5.56
CA PHE A 46 6.22 -5.27 4.91
C PHE A 46 6.17 -6.17 3.68
N GLU A 47 4.99 -6.69 3.38
CA GLU A 47 4.67 -7.19 2.05
C GLU A 47 4.25 -6.01 1.19
N VAL A 48 4.62 -6.01 -0.09
CA VAL A 48 4.37 -4.87 -0.97
C VAL A 48 3.87 -5.33 -2.33
N GLU A 49 2.78 -4.71 -2.78
CA GLU A 49 2.29 -4.81 -4.15
C GLU A 49 2.39 -3.45 -4.83
N GLY A 50 3.01 -3.41 -6.00
CA GLY A 50 3.17 -2.19 -6.78
C GLY A 50 2.22 -2.15 -7.97
N PHE A 51 1.63 -0.97 -8.23
CA PHE A 51 0.73 -0.74 -9.36
C PHE A 51 1.09 0.58 -10.05
N VAL A 52 0.89 0.62 -11.35
CA VAL A 52 1.16 1.82 -12.15
C VAL A 52 0.03 2.85 -12.07
N SER A 53 -1.16 2.42 -11.64
CA SER A 53 -2.34 3.29 -11.57
C SER A 53 -3.36 2.76 -10.56
N ILE A 54 -4.27 3.63 -10.13
CA ILE A 54 -5.40 3.25 -9.28
C ILE A 54 -6.27 2.21 -9.97
N PHE A 55 -6.55 2.41 -11.24
CA PHE A 55 -7.36 1.49 -12.04
C PHE A 55 -6.81 0.05 -11.98
N ARG A 56 -5.48 -0.10 -12.17
CA ARG A 56 -4.84 -1.41 -12.10
C ARG A 56 -5.02 -2.07 -10.73
N ALA A 57 -4.80 -1.30 -9.68
CA ALA A 57 -4.93 -1.81 -8.31
C ALA A 57 -6.36 -2.28 -8.02
N VAL A 58 -7.34 -1.47 -8.38
CA VAL A 58 -8.77 -1.77 -8.16
C VAL A 58 -9.21 -3.00 -8.95
N VAL A 59 -8.81 -3.10 -10.22
CA VAL A 59 -9.12 -4.27 -11.06
C VAL A 59 -8.53 -5.56 -10.46
N MET A 60 -7.27 -5.50 -10.01
CA MET A 60 -6.63 -6.66 -9.40
C MET A 60 -7.31 -7.10 -8.11
N LEU A 61 -7.78 -6.13 -7.33
CA LEU A 61 -8.54 -6.43 -6.11
C LEU A 61 -9.89 -7.10 -6.43
N TYR A 62 -10.64 -6.55 -7.38
CA TYR A 62 -11.94 -7.12 -7.78
C TYR A 62 -11.81 -8.52 -8.39
N ARG A 63 -10.70 -8.80 -9.05
CA ARG A 63 -10.40 -10.13 -9.58
C ARG A 63 -9.80 -11.08 -8.55
N GLU A 64 -9.67 -10.64 -7.31
CA GLU A 64 -9.09 -11.42 -6.22
C GLU A 64 -7.66 -11.91 -6.49
N ILE A 65 -6.93 -11.17 -7.32
CA ILE A 65 -5.51 -11.44 -7.63
C ILE A 65 -4.62 -10.91 -6.51
N VAL A 66 -5.01 -9.79 -5.89
CA VAL A 66 -4.31 -9.20 -4.76
C VAL A 66 -5.26 -9.06 -3.57
N GLU A 67 -4.69 -9.01 -2.38
CA GLU A 67 -5.44 -8.81 -1.16
C GLU A 67 -5.64 -7.33 -0.86
N LYS A 68 -6.63 -7.02 -0.02
CA LYS A 68 -6.87 -5.69 0.50
C LYS A 68 -5.64 -5.23 1.30
N PRO A 69 -5.13 -4.01 1.06
CA PRO A 69 -3.94 -3.53 1.75
C PRO A 69 -4.25 -3.01 3.16
N ASP A 70 -3.22 -2.98 3.99
CA ASP A 70 -3.26 -2.33 5.30
C ASP A 70 -2.98 -0.83 5.20
N ALA A 71 -2.26 -0.40 4.16
CA ALA A 71 -2.05 1.00 3.81
C ALA A 71 -1.74 1.14 2.33
N ILE A 72 -1.97 2.33 1.80
CA ILE A 72 -1.72 2.66 0.40
C ILE A 72 -0.80 3.88 0.33
N VAL A 73 0.28 3.77 -0.44
CA VAL A 73 1.12 4.90 -0.83
C VAL A 73 0.72 5.28 -2.24
N LEU A 74 0.14 6.45 -2.40
CA LEU A 74 -0.37 6.93 -3.68
C LEU A 74 0.40 8.17 -4.14
N GLU A 75 1.06 8.07 -5.29
CA GLU A 75 1.75 9.20 -5.90
C GLU A 75 0.86 9.85 -6.95
N ILE A 76 0.77 11.18 -6.86
CA ILE A 76 -0.01 11.99 -7.78
C ILE A 76 0.90 13.04 -8.41
N LYS A 77 1.15 12.90 -9.71
CA LYS A 77 1.99 13.86 -10.49
C LYS A 77 1.19 14.91 -11.23
N ASN A 78 0.02 14.54 -11.74
CA ASN A 78 -0.82 15.40 -12.54
C ASN A 78 -2.21 15.48 -11.93
N LEU A 79 -2.79 16.67 -11.97
CA LEU A 79 -4.15 16.94 -11.49
C LEU A 79 -5.25 16.23 -12.29
N VAL A 80 -4.89 15.43 -13.27
CA VAL A 80 -5.86 14.69 -14.08
C VAL A 80 -6.26 13.41 -13.38
N TYR A 81 -6.87 13.55 -12.20
CA TYR A 81 -7.54 12.44 -11.55
C TYR A 81 -9.02 12.56 -11.78
N GLN A 82 -9.58 11.47 -12.25
CA GLN A 82 -11.01 11.36 -12.21
C GLN A 82 -11.39 11.11 -10.75
N SER A 83 -12.28 11.94 -10.21
CA SER A 83 -12.78 11.79 -8.85
C SER A 83 -13.31 10.38 -8.56
N GLN A 84 -13.81 9.70 -9.60
CA GLN A 84 -14.27 8.32 -9.52
C GLN A 84 -13.17 7.34 -9.08
N GLU A 85 -11.95 7.49 -9.59
CA GLU A 85 -10.83 6.63 -9.19
C GLU A 85 -10.49 6.82 -7.71
N LEU A 86 -10.48 8.06 -7.26
CA LEU A 86 -10.23 8.37 -5.86
C LEU A 86 -11.34 7.84 -4.94
N ASP A 87 -12.59 7.92 -5.38
CA ASP A 87 -13.72 7.36 -4.65
C ASP A 87 -13.63 5.83 -4.54
N GLU A 88 -13.24 5.17 -5.62
CA GLU A 88 -13.00 3.73 -5.61
C GLU A 88 -11.90 3.35 -4.61
N LEU A 89 -10.82 4.12 -4.59
CA LEU A 89 -9.72 3.90 -3.65
C LEU A 89 -10.19 4.11 -2.20
N ALA A 90 -10.99 5.14 -1.96
CA ALA A 90 -11.53 5.45 -0.64
C ALA A 90 -12.43 4.32 -0.11
N ARG A 91 -13.16 3.63 -0.98
CA ARG A 91 -14.03 2.50 -0.59
C ARG A 91 -13.24 1.31 -0.04
N ILE A 92 -11.97 1.19 -0.38
CA ILE A 92 -11.12 0.14 0.18
C ILE A 92 -10.96 0.33 1.69
N GLY A 93 -10.99 1.59 2.16
CA GLY A 93 -10.97 1.90 3.59
C GLY A 93 -9.61 1.81 4.27
N ALA A 94 -8.55 1.60 3.50
CA ALA A 94 -7.18 1.61 4.04
C ALA A 94 -6.67 3.05 4.17
N PRO A 95 -5.79 3.34 5.14
CA PRO A 95 -5.16 4.66 5.23
C PRO A 95 -4.30 4.92 3.99
N VAL A 96 -4.32 6.16 3.49
CA VAL A 96 -3.61 6.57 2.28
C VAL A 96 -2.57 7.63 2.62
N VAL A 97 -1.32 7.34 2.25
CA VAL A 97 -0.22 8.30 2.25
C VAL A 97 -0.13 8.89 0.84
N LEU A 98 -0.43 10.15 0.71
CA LEU A 98 -0.35 10.85 -0.57
C LEU A 98 1.05 11.42 -0.77
N LEU A 99 1.66 11.09 -1.90
CA LEU A 99 2.92 11.68 -2.37
C LEU A 99 2.61 12.65 -3.49
N THR A 100 3.00 13.91 -3.35
CA THR A 100 2.62 14.96 -4.30
C THR A 100 3.72 15.98 -4.54
N GLY A 101 3.63 16.72 -5.64
CA GLY A 101 4.50 17.85 -5.93
C GLY A 101 4.19 19.07 -5.07
N VAL A 102 5.08 20.07 -5.13
CA VAL A 102 4.98 21.28 -4.30
C VAL A 102 3.68 22.05 -4.57
N TYR A 103 3.22 22.06 -5.83
CA TYR A 103 2.06 22.86 -6.24
C TYR A 103 0.78 22.02 -6.44
N GLU A 104 0.91 20.74 -6.67
CA GLU A 104 -0.20 19.89 -7.11
C GLU A 104 -1.08 19.39 -5.97
N GLY A 105 -0.56 19.37 -4.75
CA GLY A 105 -1.20 18.72 -3.63
C GLY A 105 -2.19 19.56 -2.83
N ARG A 106 -2.24 20.87 -2.99
CA ARG A 106 -3.08 21.73 -2.14
C ARG A 106 -4.56 21.42 -2.27
N LYS A 107 -5.05 21.41 -3.50
CA LYS A 107 -6.47 21.17 -3.76
C LYS A 107 -6.88 19.75 -3.41
N LEU A 108 -6.04 18.77 -3.75
CA LEU A 108 -6.29 17.38 -3.44
C LEU A 108 -6.24 17.10 -1.94
N ALA A 109 -5.28 17.69 -1.22
CA ALA A 109 -5.19 17.55 0.23
C ALA A 109 -6.43 18.11 0.93
N ASP A 110 -7.06 19.15 0.36
CA ASP A 110 -8.24 19.77 0.91
C ASP A 110 -9.54 19.02 0.54
N GLU A 111 -9.59 18.41 -0.65
CA GLU A 111 -10.78 17.71 -1.15
C GLU A 111 -10.97 16.30 -0.59
N HIS A 112 -9.89 15.63 -0.21
CA HIS A 112 -9.93 14.26 0.28
C HIS A 112 -9.27 14.16 1.65
N LYS A 113 -9.83 13.33 2.51
CA LYS A 113 -9.25 13.08 3.84
C LYS A 113 -8.12 12.07 3.73
N TRP A 114 -6.96 12.54 3.37
CA TRP A 114 -5.75 11.74 3.34
C TRP A 114 -5.25 11.50 4.76
N THR A 115 -4.73 10.30 5.03
CA THR A 115 -4.15 10.00 6.36
C THR A 115 -2.84 10.75 6.56
N ALA A 116 -2.04 10.89 5.51
CA ALA A 116 -0.82 11.69 5.51
C ALA A 116 -0.57 12.24 4.11
N VAL A 117 0.07 13.40 4.04
CA VAL A 117 0.47 14.02 2.78
C VAL A 117 1.95 14.37 2.86
N LEU A 118 2.74 13.84 1.94
CA LEU A 118 4.14 14.16 1.79
C LEU A 118 4.35 14.92 0.50
N ARG A 119 4.87 16.14 0.61
CA ARG A 119 5.17 17.00 -0.53
C ARG A 119 6.64 16.90 -0.90
N ARG A 120 6.91 16.95 -2.20
CA ARG A 120 8.29 16.98 -2.69
C ARG A 120 8.99 18.27 -2.25
N PRO A 121 10.28 18.23 -1.88
CA PRO A 121 11.11 17.01 -1.84
C PRO A 121 10.87 16.19 -0.57
N PHE A 122 10.72 14.89 -0.73
CA PHE A 122 10.72 13.94 0.38
C PHE A 122 11.75 12.84 0.12
N SER A 123 12.22 12.20 1.16
CA SER A 123 13.07 11.03 1.02
C SER A 123 12.24 9.75 1.06
N ILE A 124 12.77 8.68 0.49
CA ILE A 124 12.13 7.37 0.56
C ILE A 124 12.04 6.92 2.02
N GLY A 125 13.05 7.24 2.84
CA GLY A 125 13.01 6.98 4.27
C GLY A 125 11.86 7.67 4.99
N GLN A 126 11.50 8.89 4.62
CA GLN A 126 10.33 9.58 5.17
C GLN A 126 9.03 8.85 4.84
N VAL A 127 8.89 8.37 3.61
CA VAL A 127 7.71 7.59 3.21
C VAL A 127 7.60 6.33 4.06
N ALA A 128 8.70 5.60 4.20
CA ALA A 128 8.74 4.37 4.99
C ALA A 128 8.40 4.60 6.45
N ARG A 129 8.95 5.65 7.07
CA ARG A 129 8.64 6.03 8.46
C ARG A 129 7.16 6.40 8.63
N THR A 130 6.59 7.08 7.64
CA THR A 130 5.17 7.45 7.66
C THR A 130 4.30 6.19 7.63
N VAL A 131 4.60 5.25 6.74
CA VAL A 131 3.89 3.96 6.67
C VAL A 131 4.01 3.20 8.00
N GLU A 132 5.20 3.12 8.57
CA GLU A 132 5.42 2.45 9.86
C GLU A 132 4.57 3.05 10.98
N ARG A 133 4.44 4.37 11.02
CA ARG A 133 3.59 5.03 12.02
C ARG A 133 2.12 4.70 11.86
N LEU A 134 1.67 4.49 10.61
CA LEU A 134 0.26 4.21 10.32
C LEU A 134 -0.14 2.76 10.58
N VAL A 135 0.74 1.82 10.26
CA VAL A 135 0.41 0.38 10.34
C VAL A 135 1.24 -0.37 11.36
N GLY A 136 2.17 0.31 12.01
CA GLY A 136 3.11 -0.32 12.93
C GLY A 136 4.27 -0.99 12.19
N HIS A 137 5.18 -1.59 12.94
CA HIS A 137 6.29 -2.33 12.39
C HIS A 137 5.82 -3.71 11.92
N GLY A 138 6.42 -4.18 10.82
CA GLY A 138 6.26 -5.56 10.42
C GLY A 138 6.80 -6.51 11.50
N PRO A 139 6.44 -7.80 11.47
CA PRO A 139 6.94 -8.77 12.43
C PRO A 139 8.47 -8.83 12.36
N ARG A 140 9.07 -8.80 13.52
CA ARG A 140 10.53 -8.92 13.67
C ARG A 140 10.93 -10.38 13.78
#